data_e5d9bb15196e8ca98aa26f68be3e6a0b
#
_entry.id   e5d9bb15196e8ca98aa26f68be3e6a0b
#
_cell.length_a   1.000
_cell.length_b   1.000
_cell.length_c   1.000
_cell.angle_alpha   90.00
_cell.angle_beta   90.00
_cell.angle_gamma   90.00
#
_symmetry.space_group_name_H-M   'P 1'
#
loop_
_entity.id
_entity.type
_entity.pdbx_description
1 polymer ?
#
loop_
_entity_poly.entity_id
_entity_poly.type
_entity_poly.pdbx_seq_one_letter_code
_entity_poly.pdbx_strand_id
1 'polypeptide(L)'
;GKYGFGKTNEIFPADAFILNPPYSSNGNGMIFVEKALQMMSKGYAAIIIQNSAGSGKAKDYNINILKQNTLIASIKMPIDIFIGKASVQTNIYVFKVGEKHHKDEIVKFIDFSNDGYSRSNRKKASSNLKDTDKAKERYEEIVNLVRFGKSKLNIFTKEEFYEIFKSKIELPEY
;
A
#
# COMPACT_ATOMS: atom_id res chain seq x y z
N GLY A 1 15.56 1.35 -17.77
CA GLY A 1 16.89 1.44 -17.17
C GLY A 1 17.59 0.10 -17.08
N LYS A 2 18.88 0.12 -16.75
CA LYS A 2 19.71 -1.07 -16.69
C LYS A 2 19.22 -2.14 -15.68
N TYR A 3 18.46 -1.70 -14.67
CA TYR A 3 17.92 -2.52 -13.60
C TYR A 3 16.44 -2.26 -13.37
N GLY A 4 15.68 -1.92 -14.36
CA GLY A 4 14.30 -1.57 -14.19
C GLY A 4 13.42 -2.03 -15.33
N PHE A 5 12.17 -1.71 -15.20
CA PHE A 5 11.10 -2.08 -16.12
C PHE A 5 11.20 -1.43 -17.51
N GLY A 6 12.27 -0.67 -17.79
CA GLY A 6 12.25 0.32 -18.86
C GLY A 6 12.55 -0.16 -20.27
N LYS A 7 12.94 -1.40 -20.51
CA LYS A 7 13.46 -1.80 -21.83
C LYS A 7 12.87 -3.04 -22.48
N THR A 8 12.07 -3.79 -21.79
CA THR A 8 11.49 -5.00 -22.33
C THR A 8 10.02 -5.09 -22.03
N ASN A 9 9.23 -5.52 -23.00
CA ASN A 9 7.85 -5.95 -22.81
C ASN A 9 7.78 -7.37 -22.23
N GLU A 10 8.88 -7.86 -21.68
CA GLU A 10 8.95 -9.17 -21.07
C GLU A 10 8.25 -9.14 -19.70
N ILE A 11 7.51 -10.21 -19.42
CA ILE A 11 6.91 -10.44 -18.12
C ILE A 11 8.03 -10.65 -17.10
N PHE A 12 7.99 -9.88 -16.03
CA PHE A 12 8.97 -10.00 -14.95
C PHE A 12 8.66 -11.28 -14.15
N PRO A 13 9.62 -12.22 -14.02
CA PRO A 13 9.37 -13.49 -13.34
C PRO A 13 9.44 -13.33 -11.82
N ALA A 14 8.68 -12.39 -11.27
CA ALA A 14 8.64 -12.11 -9.84
C ALA A 14 7.30 -12.57 -9.25
N ASP A 15 7.35 -13.16 -8.05
CA ASP A 15 6.19 -13.53 -7.27
C ASP A 15 5.79 -12.45 -6.25
N ALA A 16 6.70 -11.51 -5.98
CA ALA A 16 6.47 -10.38 -5.10
C ALA A 16 7.15 -9.12 -5.64
N PHE A 17 6.49 -7.99 -5.43
CA PHE A 17 6.95 -6.70 -5.90
C PHE A 17 6.70 -5.61 -4.86
N ILE A 18 7.69 -4.76 -4.63
CA ILE A 18 7.58 -3.60 -3.75
C ILE A 18 7.99 -2.35 -4.53
N LEU A 19 7.17 -1.33 -4.50
CA LEU A 19 7.42 -0.07 -5.21
C LEU A 19 7.17 1.14 -4.31
N ASN A 20 8.08 2.10 -4.39
CA ASN A 20 7.89 3.45 -3.90
C ASN A 20 8.07 4.42 -5.08
N PRO A 21 7.00 4.75 -5.82
CA PRO A 21 7.12 5.56 -7.03
C PRO A 21 7.32 7.04 -6.70
N PRO A 22 7.84 7.85 -7.66
CA PRO A 22 7.92 9.29 -7.50
C PRO A 22 6.51 9.91 -7.53
N TYR A 23 6.14 10.62 -6.46
CA TYR A 23 4.80 11.16 -6.27
C TYR A 23 4.44 12.34 -7.17
N SER A 24 5.45 12.99 -7.73
CA SER A 24 5.28 14.12 -8.67
C SER A 24 4.90 13.72 -10.09
N SER A 25 4.92 12.44 -10.41
CA SER A 25 4.60 11.93 -11.73
C SER A 25 3.09 11.84 -11.98
N ASN A 26 2.70 11.49 -13.22
CA ASN A 26 1.32 11.42 -13.63
C ASN A 26 0.49 10.49 -12.73
N GLY A 27 -0.72 10.92 -12.40
CA GLY A 27 -1.60 10.19 -11.50
C GLY A 27 -1.02 10.07 -10.09
N ASN A 28 -0.25 11.05 -9.63
CA ASN A 28 0.43 11.03 -8.33
C ASN A 28 1.34 9.80 -8.14
N GLY A 29 1.93 9.31 -9.21
CA GLY A 29 2.79 8.14 -9.22
C GLY A 29 2.12 6.85 -9.71
N MET A 30 0.81 6.83 -9.87
CA MET A 30 0.07 5.62 -10.27
C MET A 30 0.39 5.14 -11.67
N ILE A 31 0.93 5.99 -12.56
CA ILE A 31 1.43 5.56 -13.86
C ILE A 31 2.54 4.49 -13.73
N PHE A 32 3.43 4.63 -12.75
CA PHE A 32 4.48 3.63 -12.51
C PHE A 32 3.91 2.35 -11.94
N VAL A 33 2.91 2.46 -11.08
CA VAL A 33 2.22 1.31 -10.49
C VAL A 33 1.53 0.49 -11.58
N GLU A 34 0.78 1.14 -12.47
CA GLU A 34 0.11 0.48 -13.59
C GLU A 34 1.11 -0.27 -14.47
N LYS A 35 2.20 0.41 -14.87
CA LYS A 35 3.24 -0.20 -15.70
C LYS A 35 3.92 -1.38 -15.00
N ALA A 36 4.25 -1.25 -13.73
CA ALA A 36 4.88 -2.31 -12.96
C ALA A 36 3.99 -3.56 -12.85
N LEU A 37 2.71 -3.36 -12.56
CA LEU A 37 1.75 -4.46 -12.47
C LEU A 37 1.53 -5.18 -13.81
N GLN A 38 1.56 -4.44 -14.93
CA GLN A 38 1.48 -5.02 -16.28
C GLN A 38 2.65 -5.93 -16.63
N MET A 39 3.79 -5.76 -15.97
CA MET A 39 4.98 -6.59 -16.18
C MET A 39 4.96 -7.89 -15.39
N MET A 40 4.02 -8.07 -14.50
CA MET A 40 3.83 -9.29 -13.71
C MET A 40 2.64 -10.08 -14.24
N SER A 41 2.76 -11.41 -14.23
CA SER A 41 1.65 -12.31 -14.61
C SER A 41 0.83 -12.76 -13.41
N LYS A 42 1.46 -12.88 -12.25
CA LYS A 42 0.87 -13.34 -10.99
C LYS A 42 1.68 -12.83 -9.80
N GLY A 43 1.22 -13.13 -8.60
CA GLY A 43 1.91 -12.79 -7.36
C GLY A 43 1.27 -11.62 -6.62
N TYR A 44 2.04 -11.00 -5.76
CA TYR A 44 1.57 -9.90 -4.91
C TYR A 44 2.44 -8.67 -5.09
N ALA A 45 1.82 -7.51 -5.03
CA ALA A 45 2.52 -6.23 -5.08
C ALA A 45 2.12 -5.37 -3.88
N ALA A 46 3.10 -4.72 -3.26
CA ALA A 46 2.90 -3.72 -2.22
C ALA A 46 3.48 -2.39 -2.68
N ILE A 47 2.65 -1.37 -2.70
CA ILE A 47 2.99 -0.05 -3.20
C ILE A 47 2.85 0.96 -2.07
N ILE A 48 3.93 1.66 -1.74
CA ILE A 48 3.86 2.80 -0.83
C ILE A 48 3.77 4.09 -1.64
N ILE A 49 2.72 4.86 -1.43
CA ILE A 49 2.42 6.04 -2.24
C ILE A 49 1.66 7.08 -1.40
N GLN A 50 1.68 8.33 -1.85
CA GLN A 50 0.91 9.37 -1.18
C GLN A 50 -0.60 9.06 -1.17
N ASN A 51 -1.27 9.48 -0.11
CA ASN A 51 -2.70 9.22 0.11
C ASN A 51 -3.58 9.69 -1.06
N SER A 52 -3.24 10.83 -1.67
CA SER A 52 -3.98 11.39 -2.82
C SER A 52 -3.96 10.52 -4.08
N ALA A 53 -3.13 9.48 -4.14
CA ALA A 53 -3.12 8.55 -5.26
C ALA A 53 -4.34 7.60 -5.29
N GLY A 54 -5.17 7.60 -4.24
CA GLY A 54 -6.41 6.85 -4.21
C GLY A 54 -7.56 7.47 -5.01
N SER A 55 -7.41 8.73 -5.46
CA SER A 55 -8.51 9.48 -6.10
C SER A 55 -8.01 10.57 -7.05
N GLY A 56 -8.90 11.37 -7.60
CA GLY A 56 -8.60 12.55 -8.39
C GLY A 56 -7.80 12.20 -9.64
N LYS A 57 -6.60 12.77 -9.79
CA LYS A 57 -5.73 12.60 -10.97
C LYS A 57 -5.32 11.15 -11.24
N ALA A 58 -5.43 10.28 -10.28
CA ALA A 58 -5.08 8.88 -10.41
C ALA A 58 -6.27 7.99 -10.83
N LYS A 59 -7.47 8.53 -10.94
CA LYS A 59 -8.70 7.79 -11.19
C LYS A 59 -8.60 6.79 -12.33
N ASP A 60 -8.16 7.25 -13.50
CA ASP A 60 -8.11 6.40 -14.70
C ASP A 60 -7.07 5.28 -14.56
N TYR A 61 -5.93 5.57 -13.95
CA TYR A 61 -4.92 4.57 -13.64
C TYR A 61 -5.46 3.52 -12.68
N ASN A 62 -6.18 3.94 -11.64
CA ASN A 62 -6.76 3.04 -10.64
C ASN A 62 -7.83 2.12 -11.26
N ILE A 63 -8.67 2.66 -12.13
CA ILE A 63 -9.65 1.87 -12.88
C ILE A 63 -8.95 0.79 -13.72
N ASN A 64 -7.92 1.17 -14.48
CA ASN A 64 -7.18 0.23 -15.31
C ASN A 64 -6.47 -0.84 -14.47
N ILE A 65 -5.89 -0.46 -13.34
CA ILE A 65 -5.25 -1.40 -12.42
C ILE A 65 -6.26 -2.44 -11.92
N LEU A 66 -7.43 -2.01 -11.50
CA LEU A 66 -8.46 -2.89 -10.94
C LEU A 66 -9.16 -3.77 -11.98
N LYS A 67 -9.03 -3.46 -13.26
CA LYS A 67 -9.47 -4.38 -14.33
C LYS A 67 -8.64 -5.64 -14.44
N GLN A 68 -7.41 -5.62 -13.94
CA GLN A 68 -6.46 -6.71 -14.11
C GLN A 68 -5.83 -7.19 -12.79
N ASN A 69 -6.09 -6.50 -11.70
CA ASN A 69 -5.51 -6.82 -10.40
C ASN A 69 -6.54 -6.63 -9.28
N THR A 70 -6.42 -7.40 -8.23
CA THR A 70 -7.30 -7.32 -7.07
C THR A 70 -6.65 -6.48 -5.97
N LEU A 71 -7.32 -5.43 -5.51
CA LEU A 71 -6.92 -4.72 -4.30
C LEU A 71 -7.29 -5.56 -3.07
N ILE A 72 -6.29 -5.93 -2.28
CA ILE A 72 -6.45 -6.73 -1.06
C ILE A 72 -6.56 -5.82 0.16
N ALA A 73 -5.67 -4.84 0.27
CA ALA A 73 -5.59 -3.97 1.43
C ALA A 73 -5.17 -2.55 1.09
N SER A 74 -5.66 -1.62 1.86
CA SER A 74 -5.23 -0.22 1.90
C SER A 74 -4.83 0.11 3.34
N ILE A 75 -3.57 0.48 3.54
CA ILE A 75 -2.98 0.68 4.86
C ILE A 75 -2.54 2.14 4.97
N LYS A 76 -3.17 2.88 5.87
CA LYS A 76 -2.75 4.25 6.18
C LYS A 76 -1.49 4.20 7.05
N MET A 77 -0.41 4.79 6.57
CA MET A 77 0.88 4.77 7.25
C MET A 77 1.07 5.97 8.19
N PRO A 78 2.00 5.90 9.16
CA PRO A 78 2.37 7.06 9.96
C PRO A 78 2.84 8.23 9.08
N ILE A 79 2.47 9.44 9.46
CA ILE A 79 2.79 10.65 8.68
C ILE A 79 4.29 10.99 8.68
N ASP A 80 5.01 10.51 9.66
CA ASP A 80 6.44 10.79 9.89
C ASP A 80 7.39 9.68 9.46
N ILE A 81 6.91 8.77 8.62
CA ILE A 81 7.71 7.59 8.19
C ILE A 81 8.95 7.99 7.37
N PHE A 82 8.93 9.13 6.68
CA PHE A 82 10.08 9.67 5.95
C PHE A 82 10.75 10.80 6.77
N ILE A 83 11.57 10.41 7.72
CA ILE A 83 12.26 11.34 8.63
C ILE A 83 13.12 12.34 7.85
N GLY A 84 13.01 13.64 8.21
CA GLY A 84 13.80 14.72 7.62
C GLY A 84 13.32 15.22 6.26
N LYS A 85 12.19 14.72 5.77
CA LYS A 85 11.49 15.22 4.58
C LYS A 85 10.14 15.81 4.95
N ALA A 86 9.50 16.50 4.02
CA ALA A 86 8.15 17.00 4.23
C ALA A 86 7.22 15.87 4.67
N SER A 87 6.41 16.13 5.68
CA SER A 87 5.42 15.18 6.17
C SER A 87 4.36 14.95 5.10
N VAL A 88 4.36 13.76 4.50
CA VAL A 88 3.39 13.35 3.50
C VAL A 88 2.65 12.15 4.02
N GLN A 89 1.33 12.24 4.05
CA GLN A 89 0.49 11.08 4.37
C GLN A 89 0.60 10.06 3.26
N THR A 90 1.07 8.86 3.58
CA THR A 90 1.19 7.75 2.64
C THR A 90 0.26 6.61 3.00
N ASN A 91 -0.04 5.82 1.98
CA ASN A 91 -0.74 4.54 2.12
C ASN A 91 0.12 3.44 1.48
N ILE A 92 -0.04 2.23 1.99
CA ILE A 92 0.40 1.02 1.29
C ILE A 92 -0.83 0.37 0.68
N TYR A 93 -0.79 0.15 -0.63
CA TYR A 93 -1.78 -0.67 -1.34
C TYR A 93 -1.18 -2.04 -1.62
N VAL A 94 -1.91 -3.08 -1.27
CA VAL A 94 -1.53 -4.47 -1.54
C VAL A 94 -2.44 -5.04 -2.62
N PHE A 95 -1.84 -5.51 -3.70
CA PHE A 95 -2.57 -6.11 -4.84
C PHE A 95 -2.22 -7.59 -5.00
N LYS A 96 -3.22 -8.37 -5.39
CA LYS A 96 -3.03 -9.66 -6.01
C LYS A 96 -3.00 -9.46 -7.51
N VAL A 97 -1.88 -9.80 -8.13
CA VAL A 97 -1.62 -9.51 -9.54
C VAL A 97 -2.28 -10.54 -10.44
N GLY A 98 -2.81 -10.07 -11.57
CA GLY A 98 -3.32 -10.94 -12.64
C GLY A 98 -4.76 -11.40 -12.48
N GLU A 99 -5.48 -10.91 -11.48
CA GLU A 99 -6.90 -11.21 -11.27
C GLU A 99 -7.71 -9.92 -11.20
N LYS A 100 -8.75 -9.82 -12.01
CA LYS A 100 -9.67 -8.68 -11.97
C LYS A 100 -10.30 -8.53 -10.58
N HIS A 101 -10.38 -7.30 -10.10
CA HIS A 101 -11.10 -6.97 -8.86
C HIS A 101 -12.60 -7.20 -9.02
N HIS A 102 -13.16 -8.19 -8.35
CA HIS A 102 -14.58 -8.53 -8.40
C HIS A 102 -15.39 -7.69 -7.41
N LYS A 103 -16.68 -7.52 -7.72
CA LYS A 103 -17.59 -6.73 -6.87
C LYS A 103 -17.78 -7.28 -5.45
N ASP A 104 -17.52 -8.56 -5.25
CA ASP A 104 -17.69 -9.25 -3.97
C ASP A 104 -16.36 -9.38 -3.19
N GLU A 105 -15.28 -8.82 -3.72
CA GLU A 105 -14.00 -8.82 -3.02
C GLU A 105 -14.05 -7.98 -1.75
N ILE A 106 -13.48 -8.52 -0.68
CA ILE A 106 -13.30 -7.80 0.56
C ILE A 106 -11.98 -7.04 0.49
N VAL A 107 -12.06 -5.72 0.67
CA VAL A 107 -10.88 -4.87 0.83
C VAL A 107 -10.69 -4.57 2.30
N LYS A 108 -9.48 -4.78 2.80
CA LYS A 108 -9.11 -4.53 4.19
C LYS A 108 -8.54 -3.13 4.30
N PHE A 109 -9.16 -2.30 5.13
CA PHE A 109 -8.66 -0.97 5.44
C PHE A 109 -8.06 -0.97 6.83
N ILE A 110 -6.81 -0.57 6.93
CA ILE A 110 -6.05 -0.59 8.17
C ILE A 110 -5.49 0.80 8.43
N ASP A 111 -5.85 1.37 9.58
CA ASP A 111 -5.22 2.57 10.09
C ASP A 111 -3.98 2.18 10.89
N PHE A 112 -2.83 2.33 10.26
CA PHE A 112 -1.53 2.07 10.86
C PHE A 112 -0.78 3.38 11.17
N SER A 113 -1.52 4.46 11.40
CA SER A 113 -0.95 5.76 11.81
C SER A 113 -0.17 5.63 13.12
N ASN A 114 -0.63 4.78 14.02
CA ASN A 114 0.14 4.32 15.17
C ASN A 114 0.74 2.95 14.88
N ASP A 115 2.00 2.95 14.46
CA ASP A 115 2.75 1.71 14.24
C ASP A 115 3.52 1.24 15.49
N GLY A 116 3.34 1.95 16.61
CA GLY A 116 4.00 1.65 17.88
C GLY A 116 5.36 2.29 18.05
N TYR A 117 5.92 2.92 17.03
CA TYR A 117 7.19 3.64 17.12
C TYR A 117 6.99 5.14 17.30
N SER A 118 7.84 5.75 18.15
CA SER A 118 8.12 7.18 18.07
C SER A 118 9.39 7.42 17.27
N ARG A 119 9.43 8.52 16.53
CA ARG A 119 10.54 8.90 15.65
C ARG A 119 11.09 10.25 16.07
N SER A 120 12.43 10.41 16.01
CA SER A 120 13.07 11.68 16.27
C SER A 120 13.81 12.19 15.03
N ASN A 121 13.78 13.53 14.81
CA ASN A 121 14.47 14.19 13.70
C ASN A 121 15.96 14.45 13.99
N ARG A 122 16.53 13.88 15.04
CA ARG A 122 17.94 14.09 15.38
C ARG A 122 18.84 13.41 14.36
N LYS A 123 19.55 14.22 13.58
CA LYS A 123 20.44 13.79 12.50
C LYS A 123 21.58 12.84 12.94
N LYS A 124 21.88 12.76 14.22
CA LYS A 124 22.99 11.98 14.78
C LYS A 124 22.57 10.79 15.66
N ALA A 125 21.29 10.51 15.76
CA ALA A 125 20.86 9.37 16.55
C ALA A 125 21.10 8.07 15.76
N SER A 126 21.85 7.16 16.30
CA SER A 126 22.05 5.81 15.74
C SER A 126 20.76 4.98 15.69
N SER A 127 19.73 5.43 16.39
CA SER A 127 18.39 4.87 16.36
C SER A 127 17.35 5.98 16.48
N ASN A 128 16.67 6.25 15.37
CA ASN A 128 15.58 7.23 15.33
C ASN A 128 14.23 6.62 15.73
N LEU A 129 14.17 5.32 15.88
CA LEU A 129 12.97 4.59 16.24
C LEU A 129 13.03 4.15 17.70
N LYS A 130 11.98 4.43 18.44
CA LYS A 130 11.80 3.98 19.81
C LYS A 130 10.45 3.29 19.91
N ASP A 131 10.44 2.05 20.37
CA ASP A 131 9.20 1.31 20.66
C ASP A 131 8.52 1.95 21.87
N THR A 132 7.35 2.52 21.66
CA THR A 132 6.55 3.19 22.69
C THR A 132 5.19 2.55 22.90
N ASP A 133 4.74 1.71 21.97
CA ASP A 133 3.43 1.08 22.01
C ASP A 133 3.42 -0.24 21.25
N LYS A 134 4.17 -1.24 21.74
CA LYS A 134 4.17 -2.60 21.20
C LYS A 134 4.38 -2.66 19.69
N ALA A 135 5.37 -1.95 19.21
CA ALA A 135 5.62 -1.82 17.77
C ALA A 135 5.85 -3.17 17.08
N LYS A 136 6.66 -4.05 17.68
CA LYS A 136 6.92 -5.38 17.12
C LYS A 136 5.62 -6.16 16.93
N GLU A 137 4.79 -6.20 17.97
CA GLU A 137 3.53 -6.93 17.97
C GLU A 137 2.53 -6.32 16.97
N ARG A 138 2.52 -4.99 16.83
CA ARG A 138 1.69 -4.30 15.82
C ARG A 138 2.09 -4.65 14.39
N TYR A 139 3.39 -4.71 14.10
CA TYR A 139 3.87 -5.13 12.78
C TYR A 139 3.59 -6.61 12.49
N GLU A 140 3.70 -7.47 13.48
CA GLU A 140 3.32 -8.88 13.34
C GLU A 140 1.82 -9.03 13.07
N GLU A 141 0.99 -8.29 13.78
CA GLU A 141 -0.46 -8.35 13.61
C GLU A 141 -0.92 -7.82 12.26
N ILE A 142 -0.30 -6.74 11.73
CA ILE A 142 -0.70 -6.20 10.43
C ILE A 142 -0.52 -7.21 9.31
N VAL A 143 0.53 -8.02 9.36
CA VAL A 143 0.75 -9.10 8.39
C VAL A 143 -0.40 -10.11 8.45
N ASN A 144 -0.81 -10.49 9.65
CA ASN A 144 -1.91 -11.42 9.85
C ASN A 144 -3.26 -10.83 9.42
N LEU A 145 -3.48 -9.54 9.67
CA LEU A 145 -4.70 -8.85 9.25
C LEU A 145 -4.82 -8.78 7.72
N VAL A 146 -3.73 -8.46 7.04
CA VAL A 146 -3.70 -8.44 5.57
C VAL A 146 -3.98 -9.83 4.98
N ARG A 147 -3.44 -10.87 5.61
CA ARG A 147 -3.59 -12.26 5.13
C ARG A 147 -4.93 -12.88 5.51
N PHE A 148 -5.40 -12.68 6.73
CA PHE A 148 -6.50 -13.46 7.33
C PHE A 148 -7.69 -12.62 7.81
N GLY A 149 -7.57 -11.29 7.81
CA GLY A 149 -8.65 -10.39 8.14
C GLY A 149 -8.95 -10.28 9.63
N LYS A 150 -10.16 -9.81 9.94
CA LYS A 150 -10.60 -9.42 11.30
C LYS A 150 -10.51 -10.53 12.36
N SER A 151 -10.47 -11.79 11.96
CA SER A 151 -10.32 -12.92 12.90
C SER A 151 -8.97 -12.91 13.65
N LYS A 152 -8.03 -12.08 13.20
CA LYS A 152 -6.70 -11.94 13.79
C LYS A 152 -6.52 -10.64 14.59
N LEU A 153 -7.60 -9.92 14.87
CA LEU A 153 -7.57 -8.74 15.75
C LEU A 153 -7.16 -9.14 17.16
N ASN A 154 -6.12 -8.49 17.67
CA ASN A 154 -5.62 -8.64 19.03
C ASN A 154 -5.22 -7.29 19.63
N ILE A 155 -4.26 -6.58 19.02
CA ILE A 155 -3.78 -5.26 19.46
C ILE A 155 -4.54 -4.13 18.79
N PHE A 156 -4.82 -4.27 17.48
CA PHE A 156 -5.59 -3.29 16.72
C PHE A 156 -7.04 -3.25 17.21
N THR A 157 -7.58 -2.05 17.30
CA THR A 157 -9.00 -1.83 17.62
C THR A 157 -9.87 -2.00 16.38
N LYS A 158 -11.18 -2.09 16.60
CA LYS A 158 -12.16 -2.13 15.50
C LYS A 158 -12.19 -0.85 14.68
N GLU A 159 -11.75 0.27 15.25
CA GLU A 159 -11.63 1.56 14.58
C GLU A 159 -10.38 1.62 13.68
N GLU A 160 -9.32 0.91 14.05
CA GLU A 160 -8.08 0.84 13.27
C GLU A 160 -8.15 -0.16 12.11
N PHE A 161 -9.09 -1.10 12.16
CA PHE A 161 -9.24 -2.14 11.14
C PHE A 161 -10.69 -2.37 10.77
N TYR A 162 -10.99 -2.38 9.48
CA TYR A 162 -12.31 -2.74 8.96
C TYR A 162 -12.20 -3.37 7.56
N GLU A 163 -13.19 -4.16 7.24
CA GLU A 163 -13.34 -4.82 5.96
C GLU A 163 -14.54 -4.23 5.22
N ILE A 164 -14.35 -3.86 3.96
CA ILE A 164 -15.40 -3.29 3.13
C ILE A 164 -15.52 -4.10 1.85
N PHE A 165 -16.75 -4.50 1.55
CA PHE A 165 -17.08 -5.07 0.26
C PHE A 165 -17.08 -3.99 -0.83
N LYS A 166 -16.64 -4.35 -2.01
CA LYS A 166 -16.60 -3.46 -3.17
C LYS A 166 -17.93 -2.73 -3.45
N SER A 167 -19.07 -3.37 -3.19
CA SER A 167 -20.37 -2.74 -3.37
C SER A 167 -20.57 -1.45 -2.56
N LYS A 168 -19.74 -1.24 -1.54
CA LYS A 168 -19.73 -0.03 -0.71
C LYS A 168 -18.62 0.97 -1.08
N ILE A 169 -17.80 0.63 -2.05
CA ILE A 169 -16.68 1.46 -2.49
C ILE A 169 -16.84 1.68 -3.99
N GLU A 170 -17.02 2.92 -4.39
CA GLU A 170 -17.03 3.27 -5.80
C GLU A 170 -15.62 3.14 -6.36
N LEU A 171 -15.46 2.33 -7.41
CA LEU A 171 -14.16 2.02 -8.01
C LEU A 171 -13.31 3.22 -8.38
N PRO A 172 -13.88 4.35 -8.83
CA PRO A 172 -13.10 5.53 -9.13
C PRO A 172 -12.46 6.22 -7.93
N GLU A 173 -12.89 5.89 -6.72
CA GLU A 173 -12.48 6.58 -5.49
C GLU A 173 -11.38 5.84 -4.70
N TYR A 174 -10.92 4.75 -5.22
CA TYR A 174 -9.84 4.00 -4.58
C TYR A 174 -8.50 4.71 -4.64
#